data_af11c355bba46bf800dd0780c1100554
#
_entry.id   af11c355bba46bf800dd0780c1100554
#
_cell.length_a   1.000
_cell.length_b   1.000
_cell.length_c   1.000
_cell.angle_alpha   90.00
_cell.angle_beta   90.00
_cell.angle_gamma   90.00
#
_symmetry.space_group_name_H-M   'P 1'
#
loop_
_entity.id
_entity.type
_entity.pdbx_description
1 polymer ?
#
loop_
_entity_poly.entity_id
_entity_poly.type
_entity_poly.pdbx_seq_one_letter_code
_entity_poly.pdbx_strand_id
1 'polypeptide(L)'
;MSAITEEDGFKILTAQKCFNGTIIRFEHMSKETKCVMTASLYLPPGSDIASAAAAKKVPLLVYLSGLTCTDENVIQKSGALRVASEEKIAFLAPDTSPRNVNIPGEDDSWDFGSGAGFYVDATEEPWSRNYRMYSYVVVELDEVLQKHFPQIDITHKGIMGHSMGGHGALTIALKNQESYRSVSAVAP
;
A
#
# COMPACT_ATOMS: atom_id res chain seq x y z
N MET A 1 14.19 14.31 -15.43
CA MET A 1 14.05 13.62 -14.14
C MET A 1 14.30 14.67 -13.07
N SER A 2 13.27 15.25 -12.48
CA SER A 2 13.42 16.21 -11.40
C SER A 2 13.79 15.46 -10.12
N ALA A 3 14.77 16.00 -9.39
CA ALA A 3 15.20 15.48 -8.11
C ALA A 3 14.01 15.40 -7.15
N ILE A 4 13.76 14.21 -6.62
CA ILE A 4 12.78 13.95 -5.57
C ILE A 4 13.39 14.49 -4.29
N THR A 5 12.66 15.39 -3.62
CA THR A 5 13.09 16.05 -2.40
C THR A 5 13.16 15.07 -1.24
N GLU A 6 14.31 15.02 -0.56
CA GLU A 6 14.69 14.06 0.50
C GLU A 6 14.00 14.26 1.86
N GLU A 7 12.91 15.02 1.99
CA GLU A 7 12.34 15.36 3.30
C GLU A 7 11.67 14.19 4.06
N ASP A 8 11.31 13.09 3.35
CA ASP A 8 10.68 11.91 3.95
C ASP A 8 11.31 10.59 3.48
N GLY A 9 12.48 10.66 2.85
CA GLY A 9 13.15 9.50 2.27
C GLY A 9 12.39 8.84 1.12
N PHE A 10 11.41 9.54 0.51
CA PHE A 10 10.64 9.02 -0.61
C PHE A 10 11.51 8.85 -1.85
N LYS A 11 11.44 7.64 -2.43
CA LYS A 11 12.22 7.30 -3.62
C LYS A 11 11.44 6.36 -4.52
N ILE A 12 11.38 6.68 -5.80
CA ILE A 12 10.89 5.75 -6.83
C ILE A 12 11.99 4.75 -7.15
N LEU A 13 11.72 3.48 -6.92
CA LEU A 13 12.62 2.36 -7.20
C LEU A 13 12.54 1.95 -8.67
N THR A 14 11.30 1.79 -9.17
CA THR A 14 11.05 1.44 -10.58
C THR A 14 9.79 2.12 -11.09
N ALA A 15 9.75 2.36 -12.41
CA ALA A 15 8.57 2.80 -13.13
C ALA A 15 8.49 2.04 -14.45
N GLN A 16 7.44 1.24 -14.65
CA GLN A 16 7.29 0.35 -15.79
C GLN A 16 5.94 0.51 -16.46
N LYS A 17 5.89 0.56 -17.78
CA LYS A 17 4.62 0.61 -18.53
C LYS A 17 3.90 -0.73 -18.47
N CYS A 18 2.59 -0.67 -18.18
CA CYS A 18 1.72 -1.83 -18.09
C CYS A 18 0.29 -1.43 -18.45
N PHE A 19 -0.36 -2.12 -19.39
CA PHE A 19 -1.72 -1.84 -19.86
C PHE A 19 -1.99 -0.34 -20.12
N ASN A 20 -1.09 0.30 -20.84
CA ASN A 20 -1.10 1.75 -21.14
C ASN A 20 -1.01 2.68 -19.90
N GLY A 21 -0.96 2.15 -18.71
CA GLY A 21 -0.67 2.85 -17.47
C GLY A 21 0.78 2.67 -17.05
N THR A 22 1.06 2.91 -15.75
CA THR A 22 2.42 2.81 -15.20
C THR A 22 2.38 2.13 -13.83
N ILE A 23 3.17 1.08 -13.63
CA ILE A 23 3.48 0.53 -12.32
C ILE A 23 4.66 1.32 -11.75
N ILE A 24 4.50 1.86 -10.56
CA ILE A 24 5.53 2.57 -9.81
C ILE A 24 5.77 1.80 -8.53
N ARG A 25 6.99 1.35 -8.30
CA ARG A 25 7.42 0.83 -7.01
C ARG A 25 8.22 1.90 -6.30
N PHE A 26 7.88 2.20 -5.07
CA PHE A 26 8.51 3.25 -4.28
C PHE A 26 8.80 2.79 -2.86
N GLU A 27 9.72 3.49 -2.22
CA GLU A 27 10.01 3.36 -0.79
C GLU A 27 9.94 4.73 -0.12
N HIS A 28 9.67 4.73 1.18
CA HIS A 28 9.74 5.92 2.02
C HIS A 28 10.08 5.54 3.46
N MET A 29 10.62 6.49 4.23
CA MET A 29 10.82 6.32 5.66
C MET A 29 9.49 6.49 6.38
N SER A 30 8.97 5.41 6.93
CA SER A 30 7.70 5.43 7.64
C SER A 30 7.84 6.02 9.04
N LYS A 31 6.92 6.91 9.37
CA LYS A 31 6.78 7.49 10.72
C LYS A 31 6.13 6.48 11.67
N GLU A 32 5.22 5.66 11.19
CA GLU A 32 4.50 4.66 11.98
C GLU A 32 5.38 3.44 12.26
N THR A 33 5.98 2.86 11.23
CA THR A 33 6.76 1.63 11.40
C THR A 33 8.23 1.86 11.74
N LYS A 34 8.71 3.12 11.71
CA LYS A 34 10.10 3.52 12.02
C LYS A 34 11.16 2.81 11.19
N CYS A 35 10.79 2.40 9.98
CA CYS A 35 11.69 1.76 9.02
C CYS A 35 11.33 2.17 7.60
N VAL A 36 12.14 1.78 6.64
CA VAL A 36 11.81 1.96 5.21
C VAL A 36 10.69 1.00 4.85
N MET A 37 9.58 1.54 4.38
CA MET A 37 8.45 0.78 3.86
C MET A 37 8.40 0.88 2.34
N THR A 38 8.00 -0.21 1.70
CA THR A 38 7.87 -0.33 0.25
C THR A 38 6.41 -0.49 -0.15
N ALA A 39 6.04 0.08 -1.27
CA ALA A 39 4.73 -0.12 -1.88
C ALA A 39 4.81 -0.10 -3.40
N SER A 40 3.89 -0.80 -4.04
CA SER A 40 3.68 -0.78 -5.48
C SER A 40 2.35 -0.12 -5.82
N LEU A 41 2.39 0.85 -6.73
CA LEU A 41 1.24 1.62 -7.18
C LEU A 41 1.10 1.49 -8.70
N TYR A 42 -0.07 1.09 -9.16
CA TYR A 42 -0.44 1.22 -10.55
C TYR A 42 -1.24 2.50 -10.77
N LEU A 43 -0.80 3.31 -11.73
CA LEU A 43 -1.51 4.48 -12.22
C LEU A 43 -2.13 4.15 -13.59
N PRO A 44 -3.46 4.29 -13.74
CA PRO A 44 -4.13 4.00 -15.02
C PRO A 44 -3.79 5.04 -16.10
N PRO A 45 -4.10 4.76 -17.38
CA PRO A 45 -3.83 5.69 -18.46
C PRO A 45 -4.46 7.07 -18.23
N GLY A 46 -3.68 8.13 -18.49
CA GLY A 46 -4.12 9.52 -18.33
C GLY A 46 -3.96 10.09 -16.92
N SER A 47 -3.37 9.33 -16.00
CA SER A 47 -3.03 9.79 -14.64
C SER A 47 -1.52 9.78 -14.38
N ASP A 48 -0.72 9.98 -15.41
CA ASP A 48 0.75 10.05 -15.28
C ASP A 48 1.17 11.20 -14.35
N ILE A 49 2.28 11.00 -13.62
CA ILE A 49 2.84 12.00 -12.69
C ILE A 49 3.06 13.35 -13.37
N ALA A 50 3.47 13.35 -14.64
CA ALA A 50 3.71 14.57 -15.40
C ALA A 50 2.44 15.39 -15.73
N SER A 51 1.27 14.78 -15.68
CA SER A 51 -0.02 15.41 -15.97
C SER A 51 -0.87 15.69 -14.72
N ALA A 52 -0.33 15.47 -13.53
CA ALA A 52 -1.05 15.50 -12.25
C ALA A 52 -1.82 16.81 -11.96
N ALA A 53 -1.33 17.94 -12.44
CA ALA A 53 -1.93 19.26 -12.16
C ALA A 53 -3.22 19.55 -12.97
N ALA A 54 -3.48 18.84 -14.06
CA ALA A 54 -4.59 19.12 -14.99
C ALA A 54 -5.58 17.95 -15.17
N ALA A 55 -5.28 16.77 -14.63
CA ALA A 55 -6.08 15.57 -14.83
C ALA A 55 -7.20 15.45 -13.77
N LYS A 56 -8.35 14.88 -14.18
CA LYS A 56 -9.35 14.41 -13.23
C LYS A 56 -8.72 13.37 -12.31
N LYS A 57 -8.85 13.55 -11.00
CA LYS A 57 -8.38 12.56 -10.02
C LYS A 57 -9.00 11.19 -10.25
N VAL A 58 -8.21 10.14 -10.06
CA VAL A 58 -8.65 8.76 -10.24
C VAL A 58 -8.94 8.11 -8.88
N PRO A 59 -9.99 7.27 -8.78
CA PRO A 59 -10.28 6.53 -7.55
C PRO A 59 -9.17 5.54 -7.24
N LEU A 60 -9.11 5.09 -5.99
CA LEU A 60 -8.08 4.20 -5.46
C LEU A 60 -8.66 2.87 -5.00
N LEU A 61 -8.02 1.78 -5.35
CA LEU A 61 -8.18 0.48 -4.69
C LEU A 61 -6.91 0.13 -3.92
N VAL A 62 -7.03 0.00 -2.60
CA VAL A 62 -5.97 -0.50 -1.72
C VAL A 62 -6.10 -2.01 -1.63
N TYR A 63 -5.05 -2.73 -1.99
CA TYR A 63 -5.00 -4.19 -1.89
C TYR A 63 -4.04 -4.64 -0.79
N LEU A 64 -4.54 -5.45 0.12
CA LEU A 64 -3.79 -6.03 1.22
C LEU A 64 -3.45 -7.50 0.92
N SER A 65 -2.17 -7.80 0.83
CA SER A 65 -1.67 -9.14 0.54
C SER A 65 -1.74 -10.06 1.77
N GLY A 66 -1.68 -11.37 1.52
CA GLY A 66 -1.64 -12.39 2.57
C GLY A 66 -0.25 -12.57 3.19
N LEU A 67 -0.15 -13.54 4.11
CA LEU A 67 1.09 -13.90 4.80
C LEU A 67 2.23 -14.14 3.82
N THR A 68 3.43 -13.74 4.22
CA THR A 68 4.70 -13.90 3.50
C THR A 68 4.83 -13.12 2.19
N CYS A 69 3.77 -12.47 1.74
CA CYS A 69 3.80 -11.64 0.53
C CYS A 69 4.53 -10.31 0.78
N THR A 70 4.92 -9.67 -0.32
CA THR A 70 5.39 -8.29 -0.38
C THR A 70 4.42 -7.45 -1.21
N ASP A 71 4.76 -6.20 -1.44
CA ASP A 71 4.08 -5.28 -2.34
C ASP A 71 3.98 -5.79 -3.80
N GLU A 72 4.87 -6.68 -4.21
CA GLU A 72 5.00 -7.14 -5.60
C GLU A 72 4.11 -8.34 -5.94
N ASN A 73 3.73 -9.19 -4.97
CA ASN A 73 3.05 -10.46 -5.28
C ASN A 73 1.75 -10.27 -6.07
N VAL A 74 0.87 -9.39 -5.64
CA VAL A 74 -0.39 -9.12 -6.34
C VAL A 74 -0.17 -8.44 -7.69
N ILE A 75 0.78 -7.52 -7.76
CA ILE A 75 1.12 -6.80 -8.99
C ILE A 75 1.56 -7.77 -10.09
N GLN A 76 2.38 -8.75 -9.74
CA GLN A 76 2.95 -9.70 -10.70
C GLN A 76 2.01 -10.86 -11.04
N LYS A 77 1.13 -11.27 -10.12
CA LYS A 77 0.42 -12.56 -10.23
C LYS A 77 -1.10 -12.45 -10.44
N SER A 78 -1.74 -11.34 -10.06
CA SER A 78 -3.21 -11.29 -10.03
C SER A 78 -3.88 -11.05 -11.38
N GLY A 79 -3.19 -10.41 -12.33
CA GLY A 79 -3.81 -9.92 -13.58
C GLY A 79 -4.79 -8.75 -13.37
N ALA A 80 -4.93 -8.21 -12.16
CA ALA A 80 -5.88 -7.15 -11.81
C ALA A 80 -5.63 -5.83 -12.57
N LEU A 81 -4.39 -5.57 -12.95
CA LEU A 81 -4.00 -4.29 -13.54
C LEU A 81 -4.65 -4.02 -14.91
N ARG A 82 -5.03 -5.07 -15.65
CA ARG A 82 -5.80 -4.91 -16.89
C ARG A 82 -7.16 -4.27 -16.61
N VAL A 83 -7.87 -4.81 -15.63
CA VAL A 83 -9.18 -4.27 -15.23
C VAL A 83 -9.03 -2.89 -14.61
N ALA A 84 -8.01 -2.67 -13.77
CA ALA A 84 -7.71 -1.36 -13.20
C ALA A 84 -7.44 -0.29 -14.28
N SER A 85 -6.81 -0.69 -15.40
CA SER A 85 -6.62 0.17 -16.57
C SER A 85 -7.94 0.53 -17.26
N GLU A 86 -8.75 -0.48 -17.53
CA GLU A 86 -10.06 -0.35 -18.23
C GLU A 86 -11.00 0.53 -17.41
N GLU A 87 -11.07 0.35 -16.09
CA GLU A 87 -11.93 1.08 -15.14
C GLU A 87 -11.32 2.40 -14.65
N LYS A 88 -10.08 2.72 -15.05
CA LYS A 88 -9.35 3.94 -14.63
C LYS A 88 -9.22 4.06 -13.12
N ILE A 89 -8.86 2.98 -12.45
CA ILE A 89 -8.65 2.88 -11.00
C ILE A 89 -7.16 2.80 -10.71
N ALA A 90 -6.66 3.63 -9.80
CA ALA A 90 -5.33 3.45 -9.22
C ALA A 90 -5.35 2.23 -8.28
N PHE A 91 -4.30 1.41 -8.32
CA PHE A 91 -4.22 0.18 -7.52
C PHE A 91 -2.95 0.22 -6.67
N LEU A 92 -3.10 0.26 -5.35
CA LEU A 92 -2.00 0.33 -4.37
C LEU A 92 -1.86 -1.00 -3.64
N ALA A 93 -0.66 -1.52 -3.59
CA ALA A 93 -0.28 -2.68 -2.79
C ALA A 93 0.91 -2.33 -1.89
N PRO A 94 0.70 -2.12 -0.58
CA PRO A 94 1.80 -1.96 0.37
C PRO A 94 2.43 -3.31 0.71
N ASP A 95 3.65 -3.28 1.27
CA ASP A 95 4.24 -4.46 1.92
C ASP A 95 3.37 -4.90 3.11
N THR A 96 3.50 -6.14 3.52
CA THR A 96 2.65 -6.80 4.52
C THR A 96 3.13 -6.62 5.96
N SER A 97 4.33 -6.10 6.14
CA SER A 97 4.93 -5.80 7.46
C SER A 97 6.08 -4.81 7.34
N PRO A 98 6.55 -4.25 8.46
CA PRO A 98 7.92 -3.75 8.57
C PRO A 98 8.92 -4.87 8.22
N ARG A 99 10.12 -4.48 7.76
CA ARG A 99 11.21 -5.42 7.49
C ARG A 99 12.53 -4.88 7.99
N ASN A 100 13.44 -5.79 8.37
CA ASN A 100 14.79 -5.45 8.84
C ASN A 100 14.79 -4.51 10.06
N VAL A 101 13.81 -4.63 10.94
CA VAL A 101 13.75 -3.84 12.17
C VAL A 101 14.58 -4.43 13.30
N ASN A 102 15.13 -5.63 13.08
CA ASN A 102 16.06 -6.35 13.95
C ASN A 102 15.49 -6.64 15.36
N ILE A 103 14.20 -6.93 15.44
CA ILE A 103 13.58 -7.42 16.67
C ILE A 103 13.94 -8.91 16.81
N PRO A 104 14.49 -9.35 17.95
CA PRO A 104 14.77 -10.78 18.16
C PRO A 104 13.51 -11.62 17.95
N GLY A 105 13.60 -12.64 17.08
CA GLY A 105 12.48 -13.51 16.75
C GLY A 105 11.58 -13.05 15.59
N GLU A 106 11.86 -11.89 14.96
CA GLU A 106 11.00 -11.38 13.88
C GLU A 106 10.96 -12.26 12.62
N ASP A 107 11.98 -13.09 12.43
CA ASP A 107 12.12 -14.00 11.27
C ASP A 107 12.06 -15.49 11.68
N ASP A 108 11.71 -15.81 12.93
CA ASP A 108 11.72 -17.18 13.42
C ASP A 108 10.54 -18.02 12.89
N SER A 109 9.44 -17.38 12.48
CA SER A 109 8.24 -18.07 11.99
C SER A 109 7.64 -17.33 10.78
N TRP A 110 7.06 -18.09 9.87
CA TRP A 110 6.42 -17.54 8.65
C TRP A 110 5.10 -16.82 8.94
N ASP A 111 4.47 -17.06 10.07
CA ASP A 111 3.18 -16.53 10.50
C ASP A 111 3.27 -15.50 11.63
N PHE A 112 4.48 -15.04 11.95
CA PHE A 112 4.74 -14.01 12.96
C PHE A 112 5.94 -13.16 12.57
N GLY A 113 5.87 -11.85 12.77
CA GLY A 113 6.96 -10.94 12.43
C GLY A 113 6.99 -10.54 10.95
N SER A 114 8.13 -10.73 10.28
CA SER A 114 8.32 -10.33 8.88
C SER A 114 7.33 -11.04 7.95
N GLY A 115 6.60 -10.26 7.16
CA GLY A 115 5.55 -10.77 6.27
C GLY A 115 4.24 -11.12 6.98
N ALA A 116 4.10 -10.84 8.26
CA ALA A 116 2.97 -11.23 9.11
C ALA A 116 2.50 -10.07 10.01
N GLY A 117 2.35 -8.87 9.46
CA GLY A 117 1.92 -7.69 10.22
C GLY A 117 0.43 -7.63 10.54
N PHE A 118 -0.38 -8.54 9.99
CA PHE A 118 -1.83 -8.70 10.19
C PHE A 118 -2.65 -7.40 10.07
N TYR A 119 -2.05 -6.33 9.58
CA TYR A 119 -2.66 -4.99 9.44
C TYR A 119 -3.25 -4.48 10.75
N VAL A 120 -2.55 -4.76 11.85
CA VAL A 120 -2.85 -4.29 13.21
C VAL A 120 -1.68 -3.49 13.77
N ASP A 121 -1.94 -2.74 14.85
CA ASP A 121 -0.88 -2.13 15.64
C ASP A 121 -0.59 -3.01 16.84
N ALA A 122 0.65 -3.46 16.98
CA ALA A 122 1.09 -4.21 18.13
C ALA A 122 1.06 -3.35 19.40
N THR A 123 0.65 -3.93 20.52
CA THR A 123 0.52 -3.24 21.82
C THR A 123 1.68 -3.52 22.76
N GLU A 124 2.39 -4.62 22.56
CA GLU A 124 3.44 -5.08 23.46
C GLU A 124 4.84 -4.80 22.91
N GLU A 125 5.76 -4.42 23.80
CA GLU A 125 7.17 -4.29 23.48
C GLU A 125 7.82 -5.68 23.26
N PRO A 126 8.78 -5.76 22.34
CA PRO A 126 9.37 -4.68 21.53
C PRO A 126 8.61 -4.38 20.22
N TRP A 127 7.51 -5.08 19.94
CA TRP A 127 6.77 -5.04 18.67
C TRP A 127 6.02 -3.73 18.46
N SER A 128 5.48 -3.14 19.52
CA SER A 128 4.67 -1.91 19.48
C SER A 128 5.37 -0.72 18.83
N ARG A 129 6.71 -0.74 18.81
CA ARG A 129 7.51 0.31 18.21
C ARG A 129 7.44 0.35 16.69
N ASN A 130 7.42 -0.82 16.05
CA ASN A 130 7.57 -0.95 14.60
C ASN A 130 6.38 -1.63 13.92
N TYR A 131 5.73 -2.60 14.55
CA TYR A 131 4.63 -3.35 13.96
C TYR A 131 3.31 -2.60 14.11
N ARG A 132 3.15 -1.51 13.32
CA ARG A 132 2.01 -0.59 13.35
C ARG A 132 1.33 -0.49 11.99
N MET A 133 1.02 -1.67 11.43
CA MET A 133 0.50 -1.77 10.07
C MET A 133 -0.91 -1.22 9.90
N TYR A 134 -1.74 -1.17 10.97
CA TYR A 134 -3.05 -0.53 10.90
C TYR A 134 -2.89 0.99 10.70
N SER A 135 -2.12 1.66 11.57
CA SER A 135 -1.86 3.10 11.45
C SER A 135 -1.14 3.44 10.15
N TYR A 136 -0.22 2.61 9.71
CA TYR A 136 0.48 2.77 8.44
C TYR A 136 -0.50 2.80 7.25
N VAL A 137 -1.40 1.82 7.16
CA VAL A 137 -2.34 1.70 6.03
C VAL A 137 -3.44 2.77 6.09
N VAL A 138 -3.96 3.07 7.27
CA VAL A 138 -5.13 3.95 7.43
C VAL A 138 -4.78 5.42 7.38
N VAL A 139 -3.59 5.79 7.88
CA VAL A 139 -3.18 7.19 8.04
C VAL A 139 -2.02 7.53 7.12
N GLU A 140 -0.89 6.85 7.30
CA GLU A 140 0.37 7.28 6.67
C GLU A 140 0.38 7.10 5.14
N LEU A 141 -0.20 6.01 4.62
CA LEU A 141 -0.29 5.83 3.16
C LEU A 141 -1.13 6.91 2.48
N ASP A 142 -2.19 7.40 3.13
CA ASP A 142 -2.97 8.52 2.60
C ASP A 142 -2.12 9.80 2.52
N GLU A 143 -1.30 10.10 3.55
CA GLU A 143 -0.38 11.24 3.55
C GLU A 143 0.66 11.13 2.43
N VAL A 144 1.26 9.95 2.26
CA VAL A 144 2.24 9.67 1.19
C VAL A 144 1.62 9.87 -0.19
N LEU A 145 0.41 9.33 -0.40
CA LEU A 145 -0.28 9.48 -1.68
C LEU A 145 -0.66 10.93 -1.98
N GLN A 146 -1.17 11.67 -0.99
CA GLN A 146 -1.49 13.09 -1.17
C GLN A 146 -0.28 13.91 -1.56
N LYS A 147 0.86 13.63 -0.94
CA LYS A 147 2.11 14.37 -1.16
C LYS A 147 2.73 14.06 -2.52
N HIS A 148 2.83 12.78 -2.88
CA HIS A 148 3.63 12.32 -4.02
C HIS A 148 2.80 11.94 -5.26
N PHE A 149 1.49 11.68 -5.09
CA PHE A 149 0.57 11.25 -6.15
C PHE A 149 -0.76 12.02 -6.08
N PRO A 150 -0.75 13.36 -6.21
CA PRO A 150 -1.94 14.21 -6.04
C PRO A 150 -3.06 13.95 -7.06
N GLN A 151 -2.78 13.21 -8.13
CA GLN A 151 -3.76 12.76 -9.11
C GLN A 151 -4.66 11.63 -8.62
N ILE A 152 -4.38 11.05 -7.44
CA ILE A 152 -5.24 10.03 -6.81
C ILE A 152 -6.27 10.71 -5.91
N ASP A 153 -7.51 10.26 -6.01
CA ASP A 153 -8.59 10.68 -5.10
C ASP A 153 -8.69 9.74 -3.90
N ILE A 154 -7.98 10.07 -2.83
CA ILE A 154 -8.00 9.28 -1.58
C ILE A 154 -9.36 9.31 -0.86
N THR A 155 -10.25 10.25 -1.22
CA THR A 155 -11.61 10.32 -0.66
C THR A 155 -12.58 9.36 -1.36
N HIS A 156 -12.14 8.80 -2.49
CA HIS A 156 -12.90 7.83 -3.27
C HIS A 156 -12.07 6.55 -3.39
N LYS A 157 -12.00 5.80 -2.28
CA LYS A 157 -11.21 4.57 -2.22
C LYS A 157 -12.02 3.37 -1.75
N GLY A 158 -11.65 2.21 -2.28
CA GLY A 158 -12.04 0.89 -1.79
C GLY A 158 -10.86 0.17 -1.17
N ILE A 159 -11.13 -0.88 -0.42
CA ILE A 159 -10.11 -1.76 0.14
C ILE A 159 -10.43 -3.22 -0.19
N MET A 160 -9.42 -3.98 -0.53
CA MET A 160 -9.55 -5.40 -0.86
C MET A 160 -8.36 -6.16 -0.30
N GLY A 161 -8.54 -7.44 0.00
CA GLY A 161 -7.42 -8.27 0.42
C GLY A 161 -7.70 -9.76 0.32
N HIS A 162 -6.63 -10.54 0.44
CA HIS A 162 -6.66 -12.00 0.42
C HIS A 162 -6.04 -12.57 1.69
N SER A 163 -6.62 -13.62 2.27
CA SER A 163 -6.12 -14.31 3.46
C SER A 163 -5.94 -13.31 4.63
N MET A 164 -4.76 -13.22 5.23
CA MET A 164 -4.41 -12.18 6.23
C MET A 164 -4.85 -10.77 5.78
N GLY A 165 -4.66 -10.44 4.50
CA GLY A 165 -5.10 -9.16 3.94
C GLY A 165 -6.60 -9.05 3.77
N GLY A 166 -7.31 -10.16 3.54
CA GLY A 166 -8.78 -10.21 3.53
C GLY A 166 -9.36 -9.87 4.92
N HIS A 167 -8.80 -10.49 5.95
CA HIS A 167 -9.09 -10.14 7.34
C HIS A 167 -8.79 -8.66 7.63
N GLY A 168 -7.59 -8.19 7.23
CA GLY A 168 -7.19 -6.80 7.38
C GLY A 168 -8.14 -5.82 6.68
N ALA A 169 -8.56 -6.12 5.45
CA ALA A 169 -9.50 -5.29 4.70
C ALA A 169 -10.84 -5.15 5.41
N LEU A 170 -11.41 -6.25 5.91
CA LEU A 170 -12.65 -6.24 6.70
C LEU A 170 -12.50 -5.42 7.98
N THR A 171 -11.45 -5.69 8.75
CA THR A 171 -11.19 -5.03 10.02
C THR A 171 -11.02 -3.51 9.84
N ILE A 172 -10.24 -3.10 8.84
CA ILE A 172 -9.99 -1.69 8.54
C ILE A 172 -11.26 -1.01 8.04
N ALA A 173 -11.98 -1.58 7.07
CA ALA A 173 -13.18 -0.97 6.53
C ALA A 173 -14.29 -0.82 7.59
N LEU A 174 -14.50 -1.82 8.42
CA LEU A 174 -15.53 -1.78 9.49
C LEU A 174 -15.21 -0.74 10.57
N LYS A 175 -13.94 -0.49 10.85
CA LYS A 175 -13.51 0.55 11.80
C LYS A 175 -13.50 1.96 11.21
N ASN A 176 -13.48 2.09 9.87
CA ASN A 176 -13.32 3.36 9.15
C ASN A 176 -14.35 3.49 8.02
N GLN A 177 -15.63 3.28 8.33
CA GLN A 177 -16.73 3.18 7.34
C GLN A 177 -16.86 4.41 6.44
N GLU A 178 -16.54 5.60 6.97
CA GLU A 178 -16.58 6.84 6.19
C GLU A 178 -15.42 6.99 5.19
N SER A 179 -14.35 6.22 5.38
CA SER A 179 -13.12 6.33 4.56
C SER A 179 -13.14 5.43 3.33
N TYR A 180 -13.92 4.34 3.36
CA TYR A 180 -13.93 3.34 2.29
C TYR A 180 -15.32 3.17 1.68
N ARG A 181 -15.40 3.26 0.36
CA ARG A 181 -16.66 3.09 -0.40
C ARG A 181 -17.06 1.62 -0.57
N SER A 182 -16.07 0.74 -0.54
CA SER A 182 -16.27 -0.70 -0.71
C SER A 182 -15.20 -1.49 0.00
N VAL A 183 -15.55 -2.72 0.38
CA VAL A 183 -14.62 -3.71 0.91
C VAL A 183 -14.85 -5.05 0.20
N SER A 184 -13.74 -5.72 -0.14
CA SER A 184 -13.76 -7.09 -0.66
C SER A 184 -12.74 -7.93 0.09
N ALA A 185 -13.16 -9.11 0.56
CA ALA A 185 -12.29 -10.03 1.25
C ALA A 185 -12.36 -11.41 0.58
N VAL A 186 -11.19 -11.93 0.23
CA VAL A 186 -11.06 -13.25 -0.38
C VAL A 186 -10.37 -14.16 0.62
N ALA A 187 -11.04 -15.26 1.00
CA ALA A 187 -10.55 -16.25 1.97
C ALA A 187 -9.92 -15.58 3.23
N PRO A 188 -10.64 -14.68 3.90
CA PRO A 188 -10.11 -13.89 5.01
C PRO A 188 -9.78 -14.74 6.24
#